data_7d797db597fdd0c9154620f652b594be
#
_entry.id   7d797db597fdd0c9154620f652b594be
#
_cell.length_a   1.000
_cell.length_b   1.000
_cell.length_c   1.000
_cell.angle_alpha   90.00
_cell.angle_beta   90.00
_cell.angle_gamma   90.00
#
_symmetry.space_group_name_H-M   'P 1'
#
loop_
_entity.id
_entity.type
_entity.pdbx_description
1 polymer ?
#
loop_
_entity_poly.entity_id
_entity_poly.type
_entity_poly.pdbx_seq_one_letter_code
_entity_poly.pdbx_strand_id
1 'polypeptide(L)'
;MVLLGVGCGRQHEIIGSREVSVAYLWGLAHEGSTQIKEDLVLRGYVTLNDVLGESSRSFVVSDESGGLEVKLDAANIFTFLPLGSEVAIHCSGLYIGREGGTLALGLRPTSVYAVDRIPLEQMLNYIVVGEYVSDCLQPTLIAIGDMDYDDMFRYVMVEDVWLVEEERGLLWCDVDATTGEYISSVRHFTDGRDTLAIVTAPTAIYAGWKVPHYRARCIGVVDIDKNMVALRLSNHQITPMEE
;
A
#
# COMPACT_ATOMS: atom_id res chain seq x y z
N MET A 1 8.94 -6.33 -42.06
CA MET A 1 7.89 -6.67 -41.09
C MET A 1 8.25 -5.95 -39.79
N VAL A 2 7.65 -4.76 -39.57
CA VAL A 2 7.96 -3.90 -38.42
C VAL A 2 6.93 -4.24 -37.34
N LEU A 3 7.38 -4.77 -36.22
CA LEU A 3 6.57 -4.96 -35.03
C LEU A 3 6.39 -3.58 -34.39
N LEU A 4 5.19 -3.03 -34.51
CA LEU A 4 4.72 -1.89 -33.74
C LEU A 4 4.44 -2.39 -32.31
N GLY A 5 5.29 -2.00 -31.35
CA GLY A 5 4.98 -2.11 -29.95
C GLY A 5 3.77 -1.23 -29.61
N VAL A 6 2.71 -1.84 -29.12
CA VAL A 6 1.56 -1.14 -28.57
C VAL A 6 2.00 -0.57 -27.21
N GLY A 7 2.38 0.70 -27.17
CA GLY A 7 2.59 1.44 -25.95
C GLY A 7 1.25 1.68 -25.26
N CYS A 8 1.05 1.11 -24.08
CA CYS A 8 -0.03 1.46 -23.18
C CYS A 8 0.21 2.87 -22.63
N GLY A 9 -0.74 3.77 -22.83
CA GLY A 9 -0.75 5.09 -22.17
C GLY A 9 -0.75 6.26 -23.14
N ARG A 10 -1.87 6.99 -23.20
CA ARG A 10 -1.88 8.35 -23.71
C ARG A 10 -1.18 9.25 -22.69
N GLN A 11 -0.01 9.79 -23.06
CA GLN A 11 0.65 10.86 -22.31
C GLN A 11 -0.26 12.10 -22.33
N HIS A 12 -0.89 12.41 -21.21
CA HIS A 12 -1.30 13.78 -20.95
C HIS A 12 -0.01 14.56 -20.69
N GLU A 13 0.44 15.33 -21.66
CA GLU A 13 1.56 16.26 -21.48
C GLU A 13 1.18 17.28 -20.41
N ILE A 14 1.77 17.14 -19.23
CA ILE A 14 1.78 18.18 -18.19
C ILE A 14 2.93 19.11 -18.54
N ILE A 15 2.62 20.18 -19.23
CA ILE A 15 3.61 21.17 -19.66
C ILE A 15 4.14 21.90 -18.42
N GLY A 16 5.40 21.65 -18.04
CA GLY A 16 6.12 22.38 -16.99
C GLY A 16 6.47 21.59 -15.74
N SER A 17 5.75 20.52 -15.42
CA SER A 17 6.00 19.71 -14.23
C SER A 17 7.08 18.64 -14.48
N ARG A 18 7.92 18.37 -13.47
CA ARG A 18 8.92 17.31 -13.51
C ARG A 18 8.33 16.01 -12.94
N GLU A 19 8.30 14.96 -13.74
CA GLU A 19 7.94 13.62 -13.25
C GLU A 19 9.05 13.06 -12.36
N VAL A 20 8.64 12.46 -11.24
CA VAL A 20 9.55 11.92 -10.22
C VAL A 20 9.04 10.55 -9.74
N SER A 21 9.96 9.73 -9.26
CA SER A 21 9.65 8.43 -8.67
C SER A 21 9.29 8.54 -7.17
N VAL A 22 8.71 7.47 -6.62
CA VAL A 22 8.50 7.33 -5.16
C VAL A 22 9.82 7.47 -4.41
N ALA A 23 10.89 6.79 -4.87
CA ALA A 23 12.21 6.87 -4.23
C ALA A 23 12.77 8.31 -4.21
N TYR A 24 12.51 9.11 -5.24
CA TYR A 24 12.87 10.52 -5.24
C TYR A 24 12.15 11.28 -4.12
N LEU A 25 10.83 11.08 -3.97
CA LEU A 25 10.05 11.72 -2.91
C LEU A 25 10.49 11.27 -1.52
N TRP A 26 10.87 10.00 -1.35
CA TRP A 26 11.46 9.51 -0.09
C TRP A 26 12.71 10.29 0.29
N GLY A 27 13.54 10.61 -0.70
CA GLY A 27 14.76 11.41 -0.50
C GLY A 27 14.49 12.85 -0.05
N LEU A 28 13.28 13.39 -0.26
CA LEU A 28 12.88 14.71 0.21
C LEU A 28 12.41 14.70 1.68
N ALA A 29 12.06 13.54 2.23
CA ALA A 29 11.55 13.42 3.58
C ALA A 29 12.70 13.51 4.59
N HIS A 30 12.71 14.59 5.35
CA HIS A 30 13.57 14.76 6.52
C HIS A 30 12.83 14.39 7.81
N GLU A 31 13.47 14.56 8.97
CA GLU A 31 12.77 14.44 10.24
C GLU A 31 11.57 15.41 10.31
N GLY A 32 10.41 14.88 10.68
CA GLY A 32 9.16 15.61 10.67
C GLY A 32 8.50 15.66 9.30
N SER A 33 7.94 16.79 8.93
CA SER A 33 7.25 16.99 7.65
C SER A 33 7.94 18.05 6.80
N THR A 34 8.06 17.77 5.50
CA THR A 34 8.71 18.65 4.51
C THR A 34 7.69 19.08 3.46
N GLN A 35 7.55 20.39 3.23
CA GLN A 35 6.73 20.88 2.11
C GLN A 35 7.44 20.69 0.78
N ILE A 36 6.74 20.09 -0.17
CA ILE A 36 7.20 20.01 -1.56
C ILE A 36 6.85 21.32 -2.26
N LYS A 37 7.86 22.09 -2.63
CA LYS A 37 7.71 23.42 -3.28
C LYS A 37 7.89 23.37 -4.78
N GLU A 38 8.59 22.36 -5.26
CA GLU A 38 8.84 22.14 -6.66
C GLU A 38 7.58 21.63 -7.36
N ASP A 39 7.46 21.93 -8.65
CA ASP A 39 6.38 21.41 -9.50
C ASP A 39 6.71 19.96 -9.93
N LEU A 40 6.39 19.03 -9.04
CA LEU A 40 6.65 17.59 -9.18
C LEU A 40 5.37 16.84 -9.42
N VAL A 41 5.44 15.80 -10.24
CA VAL A 41 4.35 14.86 -10.48
C VAL A 41 4.84 13.44 -10.22
N LEU A 42 4.18 12.74 -9.30
CA LEU A 42 4.35 11.30 -9.11
C LEU A 42 3.32 10.57 -9.96
N ARG A 43 3.77 9.63 -10.79
CA ARG A 43 2.89 8.66 -11.47
C ARG A 43 3.08 7.28 -10.86
N GLY A 44 1.99 6.55 -10.74
CA GLY A 44 2.03 5.19 -10.23
C GLY A 44 0.66 4.54 -10.25
N TYR A 45 0.56 3.40 -9.61
CA TYR A 45 -0.68 2.61 -9.55
C TYR A 45 -1.15 2.49 -8.10
N VAL A 46 -2.47 2.49 -7.92
CA VAL A 46 -3.08 2.22 -6.59
C VAL A 46 -2.88 0.74 -6.25
N THR A 47 -2.13 0.48 -5.18
CA THR A 47 -1.75 -0.87 -4.75
C THR A 47 -2.38 -1.30 -3.44
N LEU A 48 -2.88 -0.36 -2.65
CA LEU A 48 -3.69 -0.59 -1.45
C LEU A 48 -4.74 0.52 -1.33
N ASN A 49 -5.95 0.16 -0.96
CA ASN A 49 -7.04 1.08 -0.62
C ASN A 49 -7.94 0.45 0.46
N ASP A 50 -9.11 1.03 0.68
CA ASP A 50 -10.04 0.60 1.73
C ASP A 50 -11.01 -0.53 1.32
N VAL A 51 -10.83 -1.18 0.16
CA VAL A 51 -11.72 -2.24 -0.33
C VAL A 51 -11.81 -3.43 0.61
N LEU A 52 -10.70 -3.78 1.26
CA LEU A 52 -10.64 -4.85 2.27
C LEU A 52 -10.79 -4.33 3.71
N GLY A 53 -10.88 -3.02 3.90
CA GLY A 53 -10.85 -2.41 5.23
C GLY A 53 -9.46 -2.39 5.89
N GLU A 54 -8.41 -2.71 5.15
CA GLU A 54 -7.01 -2.69 5.63
C GLU A 54 -6.44 -1.29 5.71
N SER A 55 -6.95 -0.36 4.94
CA SER A 55 -6.61 1.05 4.99
C SER A 55 -7.84 1.86 5.39
N SER A 56 -7.64 2.98 6.04
CA SER A 56 -8.71 3.91 6.41
C SER A 56 -8.30 5.32 6.08
N ARG A 57 -9.07 5.97 5.20
CA ARG A 57 -8.84 7.36 4.77
C ARG A 57 -7.42 7.58 4.20
N SER A 58 -6.93 6.59 3.50
CA SER A 58 -5.69 6.63 2.75
C SER A 58 -5.66 5.57 1.67
N PHE A 59 -4.73 5.68 0.74
CA PHE A 59 -4.40 4.65 -0.24
C PHE A 59 -2.90 4.65 -0.47
N VAL A 60 -2.38 3.56 -1.01
CA VAL A 60 -0.97 3.46 -1.41
C VAL A 60 -0.89 3.57 -2.92
N VAL A 61 0.03 4.40 -3.39
CA VAL A 61 0.49 4.46 -4.78
C VAL A 61 1.88 3.87 -4.87
N SER A 62 2.11 3.01 -5.84
CA SER A 62 3.43 2.40 -6.07
C SER A 62 3.87 2.61 -7.53
N ASP A 63 5.17 2.77 -7.69
CA ASP A 63 5.89 2.68 -8.96
C ASP A 63 6.98 1.60 -8.88
N GLU A 64 7.85 1.52 -9.87
CA GLU A 64 8.95 0.55 -9.89
C GLU A 64 9.97 0.76 -8.75
N SER A 65 10.02 1.96 -8.17
CA SER A 65 11.00 2.35 -7.15
C SER A 65 10.52 2.14 -5.72
N GLY A 66 9.22 1.90 -5.50
CA GLY A 66 8.65 1.71 -4.17
C GLY A 66 7.17 2.08 -4.08
N GLY A 67 6.68 2.31 -2.86
CA GLY A 67 5.32 2.76 -2.60
C GLY A 67 5.27 3.94 -1.63
N LEU A 68 4.16 4.68 -1.65
CA LEU A 68 3.93 5.85 -0.82
C LEU A 68 2.47 5.91 -0.38
N GLU A 69 2.24 6.09 0.91
CA GLU A 69 0.88 6.29 1.40
C GLU A 69 0.42 7.73 1.13
N VAL A 70 -0.80 7.88 0.61
CA VAL A 70 -1.45 9.18 0.38
C VAL A 70 -2.63 9.31 1.32
N LYS A 71 -2.60 10.30 2.19
CA LYS A 71 -3.67 10.56 3.18
C LYS A 71 -4.81 11.31 2.50
N LEU A 72 -6.00 10.69 2.45
CA LEU A 72 -7.20 11.25 1.81
C LEU A 72 -8.39 11.14 2.77
N ASP A 73 -9.06 12.24 3.07
CA ASP A 73 -10.22 12.26 3.96
C ASP A 73 -11.49 11.82 3.22
N ALA A 74 -11.53 10.55 2.86
CA ALA A 74 -12.64 9.91 2.18
C ALA A 74 -12.85 8.50 2.72
N ALA A 75 -14.08 8.00 2.58
CA ALA A 75 -14.43 6.60 2.76
C ALA A 75 -14.82 6.00 1.40
N ASN A 76 -14.75 4.68 1.29
CA ASN A 76 -15.03 3.95 0.05
C ASN A 76 -14.15 4.43 -1.12
N ILE A 77 -12.88 4.71 -0.83
CA ILE A 77 -11.87 5.17 -1.79
C ILE A 77 -11.82 4.23 -2.99
N PHE A 78 -12.01 2.93 -2.78
CA PHE A 78 -12.02 1.92 -3.83
C PHE A 78 -13.04 2.17 -4.95
N THR A 79 -14.09 2.96 -4.71
CA THR A 79 -15.13 3.24 -5.71
C THR A 79 -14.68 4.21 -6.79
N PHE A 80 -13.67 5.05 -6.52
CA PHE A 80 -13.12 6.04 -7.46
C PHE A 80 -11.61 5.93 -7.66
N LEU A 81 -10.93 5.15 -6.79
CA LEU A 81 -9.52 4.76 -6.89
C LEU A 81 -9.40 3.23 -6.68
N PRO A 82 -9.96 2.40 -7.58
CA PRO A 82 -9.83 0.96 -7.48
C PRO A 82 -8.36 0.52 -7.58
N LEU A 83 -8.03 -0.65 -7.02
CA LEU A 83 -6.69 -1.24 -7.13
C LEU A 83 -6.32 -1.39 -8.62
N GLY A 84 -5.09 -1.00 -8.97
CA GLY A 84 -4.62 -0.99 -10.36
C GLY A 84 -4.98 0.26 -11.15
N SER A 85 -5.67 1.25 -10.57
CA SER A 85 -5.85 2.55 -11.22
C SER A 85 -4.52 3.27 -11.36
N GLU A 86 -4.22 3.76 -12.55
CA GLU A 86 -3.14 4.71 -12.75
C GLU A 86 -3.52 6.06 -12.11
N VAL A 87 -2.58 6.67 -11.41
CA VAL A 87 -2.76 8.01 -10.85
C VAL A 87 -1.56 8.89 -11.14
N ALA A 88 -1.82 10.19 -11.36
CA ALA A 88 -0.80 11.22 -11.38
C ALA A 88 -1.07 12.19 -10.22
N ILE A 89 -0.09 12.34 -9.33
CA ILE A 89 -0.21 13.18 -8.14
C ILE A 89 0.66 14.40 -8.31
N HIS A 90 0.02 15.57 -8.36
CA HIS A 90 0.69 16.89 -8.34
C HIS A 90 1.13 17.17 -6.92
N CYS A 91 2.43 17.06 -6.67
CA CYS A 91 2.99 17.11 -5.32
C CYS A 91 3.22 18.55 -4.81
N SER A 92 3.21 19.55 -5.69
CA SER A 92 3.45 20.94 -5.30
C SER A 92 2.44 21.42 -4.27
N GLY A 93 2.94 21.95 -3.14
CA GLY A 93 2.14 22.39 -2.01
C GLY A 93 1.78 21.30 -1.01
N LEU A 94 1.90 20.01 -1.37
CA LEU A 94 1.76 18.89 -0.45
C LEU A 94 2.96 18.79 0.49
N TYR A 95 2.80 18.02 1.54
CA TYR A 95 3.82 17.70 2.54
C TYR A 95 4.09 16.20 2.50
N ILE A 96 5.37 15.86 2.58
CA ILE A 96 5.82 14.50 2.84
C ILE A 96 6.35 14.42 4.26
N GLY A 97 5.94 13.42 5.01
CA GLY A 97 6.35 13.26 6.41
C GLY A 97 6.39 11.82 6.83
N ARG A 98 7.13 11.55 7.91
CA ARG A 98 7.31 10.22 8.48
C ARG A 98 6.40 10.04 9.69
N GLU A 99 5.58 9.00 9.67
CA GLU A 99 4.63 8.66 10.73
C GLU A 99 4.73 7.17 11.06
N GLY A 100 5.07 6.84 12.32
CA GLY A 100 5.18 5.45 12.76
C GLY A 100 6.23 4.61 12.01
N GLY A 101 7.24 5.25 11.42
CA GLY A 101 8.24 4.58 10.58
C GLY A 101 7.90 4.62 9.08
N THR A 102 6.65 4.87 8.70
CA THR A 102 6.18 4.94 7.32
C THR A 102 6.21 6.37 6.78
N LEU A 103 6.29 6.50 5.46
CA LEU A 103 6.20 7.78 4.76
C LEU A 103 4.79 8.02 4.24
N ALA A 104 4.29 9.24 4.45
CA ALA A 104 2.99 9.66 3.98
C ALA A 104 3.05 11.01 3.25
N LEU A 105 2.21 11.14 2.23
CA LEU A 105 1.95 12.37 1.48
C LEU A 105 0.56 12.91 1.86
N GLY A 106 0.48 14.21 2.10
CA GLY A 106 -0.78 14.84 2.47
C GLY A 106 -0.69 16.36 2.53
N LEU A 107 -1.58 17.00 3.27
CA LEU A 107 -1.56 18.43 3.50
C LEU A 107 -0.62 18.81 4.66
N ARG A 108 -0.46 20.13 4.85
CA ARG A 108 0.29 20.69 5.96
C ARG A 108 -0.23 20.14 7.29
N PRO A 109 0.63 19.58 8.14
CA PRO A 109 0.19 19.08 9.44
C PRO A 109 -0.31 20.21 10.33
N THR A 110 -1.47 20.00 10.95
CA THR A 110 -2.08 20.90 11.93
C THR A 110 -2.17 20.28 13.32
N SER A 111 -1.78 19.01 13.44
CA SER A 111 -1.85 18.22 14.66
C SER A 111 -0.54 17.46 14.93
N VAL A 112 -0.62 16.36 15.67
CA VAL A 112 0.51 15.49 16.01
C VAL A 112 0.95 14.57 14.86
N TYR A 113 0.15 14.48 13.81
CA TYR A 113 0.46 13.65 12.63
C TYR A 113 1.52 14.32 11.75
N ALA A 114 2.26 13.51 11.03
CA ALA A 114 3.29 14.02 10.11
C ALA A 114 2.72 14.78 8.92
N VAL A 115 1.53 14.39 8.45
CA VAL A 115 0.76 15.11 7.42
C VAL A 115 -0.74 15.02 7.74
N ASP A 116 -1.50 16.03 7.32
CA ASP A 116 -2.95 15.99 7.38
C ASP A 116 -3.53 15.35 6.10
N ARG A 117 -4.77 14.86 6.20
CA ARG A 117 -5.47 14.27 5.05
C ARG A 117 -5.86 15.34 4.05
N ILE A 118 -5.79 15.02 2.76
CA ILE A 118 -6.36 15.83 1.69
C ILE A 118 -7.90 15.67 1.78
N PRO A 119 -8.67 16.75 1.95
CA PRO A 119 -10.12 16.67 1.92
C PRO A 119 -10.60 16.18 0.55
N LEU A 120 -11.69 15.38 0.54
CA LEU A 120 -12.20 14.80 -0.72
C LEU A 120 -12.52 15.87 -1.78
N GLU A 121 -13.09 17.02 -1.37
CA GLU A 121 -13.40 18.12 -2.27
C GLU A 121 -12.16 18.79 -2.90
N GLN A 122 -10.98 18.58 -2.32
CA GLN A 122 -9.70 19.08 -2.85
C GLN A 122 -8.93 18.02 -3.62
N MET A 123 -9.39 16.77 -3.62
CA MET A 123 -8.66 15.64 -4.24
C MET A 123 -8.25 15.96 -5.68
N LEU A 124 -9.17 16.47 -6.50
CA LEU A 124 -8.92 16.75 -7.92
C LEU A 124 -7.93 17.92 -8.16
N ASN A 125 -7.58 18.68 -7.12
CA ASN A 125 -6.51 19.69 -7.24
C ASN A 125 -5.13 19.04 -7.27
N TYR A 126 -5.00 17.81 -6.75
CA TYR A 126 -3.73 17.12 -6.58
C TYR A 126 -3.68 15.78 -7.32
N ILE A 127 -4.79 15.10 -7.48
CA ILE A 127 -4.84 13.71 -7.97
C ILE A 127 -5.64 13.64 -9.24
N VAL A 128 -4.99 13.26 -10.33
CA VAL A 128 -5.62 12.91 -11.60
C VAL A 128 -5.69 11.40 -11.68
N VAL A 129 -6.90 10.88 -11.84
CA VAL A 129 -7.14 9.44 -11.99
C VAL A 129 -7.10 9.11 -13.48
N GLY A 130 -6.21 8.22 -13.86
CA GLY A 130 -6.07 7.70 -15.21
C GLY A 130 -6.98 6.51 -15.49
N GLU A 131 -6.65 5.75 -16.52
CA GLU A 131 -7.39 4.55 -16.88
C GLU A 131 -7.12 3.43 -15.85
N TYR A 132 -8.12 2.57 -15.65
CA TYR A 132 -7.94 1.34 -14.90
C TYR A 132 -7.18 0.34 -15.77
N VAL A 133 -6.01 -0.10 -15.32
CA VAL A 133 -5.13 -1.00 -16.07
C VAL A 133 -4.77 -2.20 -15.19
N SER A 134 -5.71 -3.12 -15.02
CA SER A 134 -5.52 -4.32 -14.18
C SER A 134 -4.31 -5.16 -14.57
N ASP A 135 -3.98 -5.19 -15.85
CA ASP A 135 -2.92 -6.06 -16.38
C ASP A 135 -1.50 -5.46 -16.27
N CYS A 136 -1.40 -4.16 -15.99
CA CYS A 136 -0.10 -3.47 -15.84
C CYS A 136 0.45 -3.52 -14.42
N LEU A 137 -0.42 -3.75 -13.41
CA LEU A 137 -0.01 -3.85 -12.03
C LEU A 137 0.41 -5.29 -11.69
N GLN A 138 1.69 -5.58 -11.79
CA GLN A 138 2.25 -6.88 -11.38
C GLN A 138 3.02 -6.74 -10.06
N PRO A 139 2.71 -7.57 -9.05
CA PRO A 139 3.49 -7.57 -7.83
C PRO A 139 4.89 -8.10 -8.08
N THR A 140 5.88 -7.53 -7.42
CA THR A 140 7.26 -8.05 -7.46
C THR A 140 7.33 -9.32 -6.62
N LEU A 141 7.80 -10.43 -7.20
CA LEU A 141 8.11 -11.64 -6.44
C LEU A 141 9.30 -11.37 -5.52
N ILE A 142 9.14 -11.63 -4.23
CA ILE A 142 10.17 -11.44 -3.21
C ILE A 142 10.21 -12.63 -2.24
N ALA A 143 11.41 -13.04 -1.82
CA ALA A 143 11.55 -14.01 -0.75
C ALA A 143 11.36 -13.32 0.62
N ILE A 144 10.88 -14.07 1.63
CA ILE A 144 10.65 -13.51 2.97
C ILE A 144 11.92 -12.88 3.54
N GLY A 145 13.06 -13.59 3.42
CA GLY A 145 14.35 -13.13 3.97
C GLY A 145 14.98 -11.95 3.24
N ASP A 146 14.48 -11.59 2.06
CA ASP A 146 14.98 -10.46 1.26
C ASP A 146 14.16 -9.18 1.51
N MET A 147 13.06 -9.28 2.29
CA MET A 147 12.17 -8.16 2.55
C MET A 147 12.72 -7.30 3.69
N ASP A 148 12.86 -6.00 3.45
CA ASP A 148 13.39 -5.08 4.45
C ASP A 148 12.64 -3.73 4.52
N TYR A 149 13.19 -2.77 5.29
CA TYR A 149 12.59 -1.45 5.49
C TYR A 149 12.59 -0.57 4.23
N ASP A 150 13.49 -0.82 3.29
CA ASP A 150 13.56 -0.06 2.03
C ASP A 150 12.46 -0.50 1.06
N ASP A 151 11.83 -1.66 1.30
CA ASP A 151 10.68 -2.15 0.54
C ASP A 151 9.34 -1.56 1.00
N MET A 152 9.33 -0.64 1.96
CA MET A 152 8.10 -0.06 2.52
C MET A 152 7.11 0.37 1.43
N PHE A 153 5.86 -0.11 1.56
CA PHE A 153 4.75 0.07 0.62
C PHE A 153 5.00 -0.46 -0.80
N ARG A 154 6.09 -1.18 -1.05
CA ARG A 154 6.29 -1.88 -2.30
C ARG A 154 5.23 -2.95 -2.48
N TYR A 155 4.67 -3.04 -3.69
CA TYR A 155 3.67 -4.05 -4.04
C TYR A 155 4.37 -5.36 -4.38
N VAL A 156 4.17 -6.36 -3.55
CA VAL A 156 4.93 -7.61 -3.59
C VAL A 156 4.03 -8.84 -3.58
N MET A 157 4.63 -9.93 -4.02
CA MET A 157 4.08 -11.28 -3.95
C MET A 157 5.07 -12.19 -3.25
N VAL A 158 4.59 -12.94 -2.25
CA VAL A 158 5.32 -14.00 -1.58
C VAL A 158 4.63 -15.32 -1.88
N GLU A 159 5.37 -16.30 -2.38
CA GLU A 159 4.84 -17.60 -2.78
C GLU A 159 5.29 -18.72 -1.86
N ASP A 160 4.56 -19.82 -1.92
CA ASP A 160 4.86 -21.08 -1.25
C ASP A 160 4.99 -20.97 0.29
N VAL A 161 4.11 -20.17 0.89
CA VAL A 161 4.05 -19.95 2.33
C VAL A 161 2.81 -20.61 2.95
N TRP A 162 2.90 -20.98 4.22
CA TRP A 162 1.78 -21.55 5.00
C TRP A 162 1.80 -21.02 6.42
N LEU A 163 0.59 -21.01 7.05
CA LEU A 163 0.44 -20.58 8.44
C LEU A 163 1.28 -21.48 9.37
N VAL A 164 1.99 -20.87 10.32
CA VAL A 164 2.71 -21.61 11.36
C VAL A 164 1.74 -22.47 12.18
N GLU A 165 2.19 -23.64 12.64
CA GLU A 165 1.31 -24.64 13.28
C GLU A 165 0.66 -24.12 14.57
N GLU A 166 1.38 -23.29 15.31
CA GLU A 166 0.93 -22.70 16.58
C GLU A 166 -0.28 -21.78 16.44
N GLU A 167 -0.49 -21.22 15.23
CA GLU A 167 -1.58 -20.29 14.94
C GLU A 167 -2.75 -20.96 14.20
N ARG A 168 -2.69 -22.27 13.99
CA ARG A 168 -3.75 -23.02 13.32
C ARG A 168 -5.10 -22.87 14.03
N GLY A 169 -6.10 -22.45 13.27
CA GLY A 169 -7.47 -22.27 13.76
C GLY A 169 -7.76 -20.89 14.34
N LEU A 170 -6.75 -20.02 14.44
CA LEU A 170 -6.94 -18.63 14.82
C LEU A 170 -7.73 -17.85 13.74
N LEU A 171 -8.35 -16.75 14.15
CA LEU A 171 -8.94 -15.77 13.27
C LEU A 171 -7.85 -14.79 12.79
N TRP A 172 -8.12 -14.06 11.71
CA TRP A 172 -7.20 -13.02 11.25
C TRP A 172 -6.95 -11.93 12.29
N CYS A 173 -8.00 -11.51 13.00
CA CYS A 173 -7.86 -10.60 14.13
C CYS A 173 -8.26 -11.26 15.43
N ASP A 174 -7.55 -10.95 16.49
CA ASP A 174 -7.92 -11.29 17.85
C ASP A 174 -9.10 -10.41 18.30
N VAL A 175 -9.82 -10.87 19.32
CA VAL A 175 -10.94 -10.16 19.93
C VAL A 175 -10.51 -9.66 21.30
N ASP A 176 -10.65 -8.37 21.54
CA ASP A 176 -10.47 -7.80 22.88
C ASP A 176 -11.49 -8.41 23.85
N ALA A 177 -11.00 -9.05 24.89
CA ALA A 177 -11.86 -9.75 25.86
C ALA A 177 -12.79 -8.81 26.66
N THR A 178 -12.48 -7.52 26.69
CA THR A 178 -13.24 -6.53 27.45
C THR A 178 -14.34 -5.89 26.61
N THR A 179 -13.99 -5.52 25.36
CA THR A 179 -14.92 -4.81 24.47
C THR A 179 -15.67 -5.72 23.52
N GLY A 180 -15.12 -6.92 23.24
CA GLY A 180 -15.65 -7.83 22.22
C GLY A 180 -15.35 -7.38 20.78
N GLU A 181 -14.54 -6.36 20.60
CA GLU A 181 -14.18 -5.81 19.29
C GLU A 181 -12.90 -6.47 18.75
N TYR A 182 -12.76 -6.51 17.43
CA TYR A 182 -11.51 -6.94 16.82
C TYR A 182 -10.39 -5.92 17.10
N ILE A 183 -9.16 -6.43 17.30
CA ILE A 183 -7.95 -5.63 17.45
C ILE A 183 -6.98 -5.96 16.33
N SER A 184 -6.15 -4.98 15.94
CA SER A 184 -5.09 -5.20 14.96
C SER A 184 -4.21 -6.36 15.41
N SER A 185 -4.04 -7.34 14.54
CA SER A 185 -3.35 -8.57 14.87
C SER A 185 -2.35 -8.95 13.78
N VAL A 186 -1.36 -9.74 14.18
CA VAL A 186 -0.35 -10.29 13.28
C VAL A 186 -0.54 -11.79 13.20
N ARG A 187 -0.40 -12.36 12.01
CA ARG A 187 -0.33 -13.81 11.78
C ARG A 187 0.97 -14.15 11.07
N HIS A 188 1.51 -15.29 11.40
CA HIS A 188 2.82 -15.70 10.93
C HIS A 188 2.71 -16.83 9.91
N PHE A 189 3.27 -16.58 8.74
CA PHE A 189 3.41 -17.56 7.67
C PHE A 189 4.88 -17.90 7.50
N THR A 190 5.18 -19.09 7.04
CA THR A 190 6.58 -19.53 6.82
C THR A 190 6.71 -20.24 5.49
N ASP A 191 7.91 -20.17 4.90
CA ASP A 191 8.35 -20.99 3.78
C ASP A 191 9.20 -22.20 4.23
N GLY A 192 9.32 -22.39 5.57
CA GLY A 192 10.15 -23.42 6.20
C GLY A 192 11.57 -22.95 6.53
N ARG A 193 11.96 -21.73 6.16
CA ARG A 193 13.24 -21.08 6.51
C ARG A 193 13.00 -19.81 7.27
N ASP A 194 12.21 -18.92 6.69
CA ASP A 194 11.93 -17.60 7.19
C ASP A 194 10.45 -17.48 7.60
N THR A 195 10.13 -16.42 8.33
CA THR A 195 8.77 -16.17 8.82
C THR A 195 8.30 -14.80 8.33
N LEU A 196 7.16 -14.81 7.62
CA LEU A 196 6.45 -13.62 7.15
C LEU A 196 5.40 -13.23 8.18
N ALA A 197 5.47 -12.01 8.70
CA ALA A 197 4.39 -11.41 9.45
C ALA A 197 3.34 -10.84 8.50
N ILE A 198 2.06 -11.18 8.68
CA ILE A 198 0.94 -10.53 7.98
C ILE A 198 0.14 -9.75 9.02
N VAL A 199 0.11 -8.43 8.88
CA VAL A 199 -0.67 -7.54 9.74
C VAL A 199 -2.06 -7.34 9.17
N THR A 200 -3.08 -7.44 10.03
CA THR A 200 -4.49 -7.28 9.65
C THR A 200 -5.13 -6.20 10.50
N ALA A 201 -5.79 -5.25 9.86
CA ALA A 201 -6.54 -4.21 10.55
C ALA A 201 -7.84 -4.76 11.16
N PRO A 202 -8.31 -4.24 12.30
CA PRO A 202 -9.56 -4.68 12.91
C PRO A 202 -10.79 -4.39 12.04
N THR A 203 -10.66 -3.45 11.11
CA THR A 203 -11.69 -3.07 10.14
C THR A 203 -11.69 -3.95 8.88
N ALA A 204 -10.74 -4.88 8.75
CA ALA A 204 -10.68 -5.77 7.60
C ALA A 204 -11.96 -6.63 7.49
N ILE A 205 -12.50 -6.73 6.29
CA ILE A 205 -13.75 -7.49 6.04
C ILE A 205 -13.62 -8.97 6.42
N TYR A 206 -12.40 -9.48 6.48
CA TYR A 206 -12.06 -10.85 6.82
C TYR A 206 -11.50 -11.01 8.25
N ALA A 207 -11.50 -9.95 9.08
CA ALA A 207 -10.96 -9.97 10.45
C ALA A 207 -11.43 -11.18 11.27
N GLY A 208 -12.72 -11.54 11.15
CA GLY A 208 -13.33 -12.68 11.84
C GLY A 208 -13.26 -14.02 11.11
N TRP A 209 -12.57 -14.12 9.99
CA TRP A 209 -12.42 -15.39 9.28
C TRP A 209 -11.25 -16.18 9.85
N LYS A 210 -11.33 -17.52 9.74
CA LYS A 210 -10.19 -18.38 10.09
C LYS A 210 -9.08 -18.19 9.08
N VAL A 211 -7.85 -18.11 9.59
CA VAL A 211 -6.67 -18.03 8.73
C VAL A 211 -6.52 -19.35 7.97
N PRO A 212 -6.31 -19.33 6.65
CA PRO A 212 -6.07 -20.54 5.88
C PRO A 212 -4.73 -21.18 6.26
N HIS A 213 -4.65 -22.51 6.20
CA HIS A 213 -3.45 -23.28 6.59
C HIS A 213 -2.88 -24.13 5.44
N TYR A 214 -3.34 -23.89 4.21
CA TYR A 214 -2.77 -24.48 3.01
C TYR A 214 -1.58 -23.68 2.51
N ARG A 215 -0.77 -24.26 1.64
CA ARG A 215 0.29 -23.54 0.92
C ARG A 215 -0.33 -22.48 0.01
N ALA A 216 0.14 -21.27 0.13
CA ALA A 216 -0.49 -20.12 -0.45
C ALA A 216 0.49 -19.16 -1.10
N ARG A 217 -0.06 -18.34 -1.97
CA ARG A 217 0.54 -17.11 -2.48
C ARG A 217 -0.12 -15.93 -1.77
N CYS A 218 0.67 -15.01 -1.24
CA CYS A 218 0.22 -13.79 -0.58
C CYS A 218 0.62 -12.57 -1.40
N ILE A 219 -0.33 -11.70 -1.70
CA ILE A 219 -0.10 -10.45 -2.44
C ILE A 219 -0.52 -9.27 -1.58
N GLY A 220 0.37 -8.29 -1.47
CA GLY A 220 0.11 -7.10 -0.66
C GLY A 220 1.18 -6.05 -0.80
N VAL A 221 1.16 -5.11 0.12
CA VAL A 221 2.21 -4.11 0.26
C VAL A 221 3.04 -4.42 1.51
N VAL A 222 4.34 -4.17 1.44
CA VAL A 222 5.21 -4.24 2.61
C VAL A 222 4.82 -3.13 3.58
N ASP A 223 4.62 -3.46 4.83
CA ASP A 223 4.25 -2.53 5.90
C ASP A 223 5.26 -2.61 7.04
N ILE A 224 5.30 -1.57 7.85
CA ILE A 224 6.13 -1.53 9.06
C ILE A 224 5.20 -1.47 10.28
N ASP A 225 5.01 -2.59 10.94
CA ASP A 225 4.24 -2.67 12.18
C ASP A 225 5.18 -2.74 13.39
N LYS A 226 5.15 -1.74 14.26
CA LYS A 226 5.94 -1.68 15.51
C LYS A 226 7.44 -2.00 15.31
N ASN A 227 8.04 -1.46 14.25
CA ASN A 227 9.41 -1.72 13.83
C ASN A 227 9.67 -3.18 13.35
N MET A 228 8.65 -3.85 12.87
CA MET A 228 8.76 -5.15 12.23
C MET A 228 8.30 -5.02 10.78
N VAL A 229 9.06 -5.58 9.84
CA VAL A 229 8.65 -5.69 8.45
C VAL A 229 7.53 -6.72 8.36
N ALA A 230 6.42 -6.35 7.77
CA ALA A 230 5.23 -7.18 7.64
C ALA A 230 4.62 -7.02 6.25
N LEU A 231 3.70 -7.89 5.89
CA LEU A 231 2.87 -7.75 4.70
C LEU A 231 1.47 -7.29 5.12
N ARG A 232 0.92 -6.33 4.41
CA ARG A 232 -0.51 -5.97 4.46
C ARG A 232 -1.17 -6.40 3.16
N LEU A 233 -2.18 -7.25 3.26
CA LEU A 233 -2.86 -7.79 2.07
C LEU A 233 -3.59 -6.67 1.32
N SER A 234 -3.36 -6.56 0.02
CA SER A 234 -4.01 -5.54 -0.82
C SER A 234 -5.20 -6.08 -1.59
N ASN A 235 -5.21 -7.36 -1.90
CA ASN A 235 -6.40 -8.06 -2.34
C ASN A 235 -6.52 -9.34 -1.51
N HIS A 236 -7.73 -9.82 -1.25
CA HIS A 236 -7.96 -11.03 -0.45
C HIS A 236 -7.61 -12.30 -1.27
N GLN A 237 -6.46 -12.32 -1.93
CA GLN A 237 -5.97 -13.48 -2.64
C GLN A 237 -4.79 -14.10 -1.89
N ILE A 238 -5.12 -14.76 -0.77
CA ILE A 238 -4.34 -15.92 -0.37
C ILE A 238 -4.82 -17.05 -1.27
N THR A 239 -4.13 -17.25 -2.38
CA THR A 239 -4.51 -18.25 -3.38
C THR A 239 -3.78 -19.54 -3.05
N PRO A 240 -4.48 -20.69 -3.01
CA PRO A 240 -3.81 -21.99 -2.95
C PRO A 240 -2.77 -22.09 -4.07
N MET A 241 -1.61 -22.64 -3.77
CA MET A 241 -0.69 -23.09 -4.81
C MET A 241 -1.27 -24.38 -5.38
N GLU A 242 -1.46 -24.41 -6.71
CA GLU A 242 -1.81 -25.66 -7.40
C GLU A 242 -0.63 -26.64 -7.27
N GLU A 243 -0.93 -27.92 -6.95
CA GLU A 243 0.07 -29.00 -6.85
C GLU A 243 0.68 -29.33 -8.22
#